data_1701eb402f99d311671a08b7adf5d28b
#
_entry.id   1701eb402f99d311671a08b7adf5d28b
#
_cell.length_a   1.000
_cell.length_b   1.000
_cell.length_c   1.000
_cell.angle_alpha   90.00
_cell.angle_beta   90.00
_cell.angle_gamma   90.00
#
_symmetry.space_group_name_H-M   'P 1'
#
loop_
_entity.id
_entity.type
_entity.pdbx_description
1 polymer ?
#
loop_
_entity_poly.entity_id
_entity_poly.type
_entity_poly.pdbx_seq_one_letter_code
_entity_poly.pdbx_strand_id
1 'polypeptide(L)'
;MSKYRREFVLCPSFIRKKDELPDLVWNTIKFNEPSPNLPDHQGVYAFSINVEHGSLPSNSYILYVGKAGDTTSNNTIKKRYRDYIREARVQSRPKIHRMLNLWAGHLTYHYAEVPNGVSTGDIEEQLTTIFIPPYNTNDFLVEVRDLLKGASIL
;
A
#
# COMPACT_ATOMS: atom_id res chain seq x y z
N MET A 1 -18.41 9.70 13.03
CA MET A 1 -18.51 8.83 11.84
C MET A 1 -17.43 9.08 10.79
N SER A 2 -17.03 10.34 10.50
CA SER A 2 -16.04 10.64 9.46
C SER A 2 -14.67 9.97 9.65
N LYS A 3 -14.22 9.76 10.89
CA LYS A 3 -12.93 9.11 11.18
C LYS A 3 -12.85 7.63 10.79
N TYR A 4 -14.00 6.98 10.61
CA TYR A 4 -14.07 5.55 10.23
C TYR A 4 -14.35 5.37 8.74
N ARG A 5 -14.73 6.43 8.04
CA ARG A 5 -15.01 6.38 6.61
C ARG A 5 -13.73 6.49 5.80
N ARG A 6 -13.59 5.66 4.77
CA ARG A 6 -12.58 5.81 3.73
C ARG A 6 -13.26 5.82 2.40
N GLU A 7 -12.78 6.65 1.50
CA GLU A 7 -13.27 6.77 0.15
C GLU A 7 -12.23 6.20 -0.80
N PHE A 8 -12.70 5.38 -1.73
CA PHE A 8 -11.88 4.84 -2.79
C PHE A 8 -12.26 5.51 -4.10
N VAL A 9 -11.29 6.10 -4.75
CA VAL A 9 -11.47 6.76 -6.03
C VAL A 9 -10.93 5.86 -7.12
N LEU A 10 -11.75 5.59 -8.12
CA LEU A 10 -11.36 4.81 -9.31
C LEU A 10 -11.29 5.73 -10.51
N CYS A 11 -10.15 5.75 -11.17
CA CYS A 11 -9.98 6.51 -12.40
C CYS A 11 -9.56 5.56 -13.52
N PRO A 12 -10.42 5.31 -14.52
CA PRO A 12 -10.14 4.35 -15.57
C PRO A 12 -8.84 4.61 -16.33
N SER A 13 -8.49 5.86 -16.59
CA SER A 13 -7.24 6.22 -17.27
C SER A 13 -6.00 5.88 -16.43
N PHE A 14 -6.09 5.99 -15.11
CA PHE A 14 -5.00 5.62 -14.21
C PHE A 14 -4.88 4.10 -14.03
N ILE A 15 -6.03 3.41 -13.95
CA ILE A 15 -6.04 1.94 -13.86
C ILE A 15 -5.40 1.30 -15.10
N ARG A 16 -5.58 1.89 -16.28
CA ARG A 16 -4.95 1.41 -17.52
C ARG A 16 -3.43 1.46 -17.47
N LYS A 17 -2.85 2.32 -16.66
CA LYS A 17 -1.39 2.40 -16.49
C LYS A 17 -0.78 1.15 -15.84
N LYS A 18 -1.58 0.22 -15.36
CA LYS A 18 -1.11 -1.08 -14.86
C LYS A 18 -0.27 -1.85 -15.88
N ASP A 19 -0.52 -1.66 -17.16
CA ASP A 19 0.20 -2.33 -18.24
C ASP A 19 1.64 -1.80 -18.38
N GLU A 20 1.96 -0.66 -17.80
CA GLU A 20 3.30 -0.07 -17.74
C GLU A 20 4.12 -0.56 -16.54
N LEU A 21 3.50 -1.29 -15.60
CA LEU A 21 4.20 -1.83 -14.44
C LEU A 21 5.19 -2.91 -14.87
N PRO A 22 6.39 -2.96 -14.26
CA PRO A 22 7.30 -4.07 -14.52
C PRO A 22 6.71 -5.38 -13.98
N ASP A 23 7.09 -6.49 -14.61
CA ASP A 23 6.74 -7.81 -14.12
C ASP A 23 7.49 -8.09 -12.81
N LEU A 24 6.74 -8.08 -11.71
CA LEU A 24 7.25 -8.42 -10.39
C LEU A 24 6.53 -9.65 -9.86
N VAL A 25 7.24 -10.44 -9.08
CA VAL A 25 6.64 -11.58 -8.38
C VAL A 25 6.07 -11.09 -7.06
N TRP A 26 4.76 -11.01 -6.97
CA TRP A 26 4.06 -10.59 -5.77
C TRP A 26 3.79 -11.77 -4.84
N ASN A 27 4.06 -11.55 -3.56
CA ASN A 27 3.77 -12.46 -2.48
C ASN A 27 2.79 -11.82 -1.51
N THR A 28 2.03 -12.62 -0.80
CA THR A 28 0.97 -12.15 0.09
C THR A 28 1.00 -12.91 1.40
N ILE A 29 0.94 -12.19 2.51
CA ILE A 29 0.80 -12.74 3.86
C ILE A 29 -0.27 -11.96 4.62
N LYS A 30 -0.82 -12.55 5.67
CA LYS A 30 -1.61 -11.78 6.63
C LYS A 30 -0.69 -10.87 7.43
N PHE A 31 -1.08 -9.63 7.62
CA PHE A 31 -0.31 -8.72 8.47
C PHE A 31 -0.34 -9.22 9.92
N ASN A 32 0.79 -9.12 10.59
CA ASN A 32 1.01 -9.62 11.95
C ASN A 32 1.08 -11.15 12.07
N GLU A 33 1.35 -11.84 10.96
CA GLU A 33 1.66 -13.27 10.97
C GLU A 33 2.93 -13.54 11.78
N PRO A 34 2.94 -14.54 12.69
CA PRO A 34 4.14 -14.88 13.47
C PRO A 34 5.30 -15.33 12.58
N SER A 35 6.46 -14.71 12.77
CA SER A 35 7.72 -15.09 12.13
C SER A 35 7.65 -15.26 10.60
N PRO A 36 7.14 -14.25 9.86
CA PRO A 36 7.08 -14.37 8.40
C PRO A 36 8.48 -14.40 7.79
N ASN A 37 8.65 -15.23 6.78
CA ASN A 37 9.89 -15.29 6.00
C ASN A 37 9.87 -14.21 4.93
N LEU A 38 10.35 -13.03 5.26
CA LEU A 38 10.37 -11.88 4.37
C LEU A 38 11.77 -11.65 3.80
N PRO A 39 11.88 -11.18 2.54
CA PRO A 39 13.17 -10.93 1.91
C PRO A 39 13.90 -9.76 2.55
N ASP A 40 15.19 -9.93 2.78
CA ASP A 40 16.08 -8.87 3.22
C ASP A 40 16.66 -8.14 1.98
N HIS A 41 15.75 -7.65 1.15
CA HIS A 41 16.01 -7.03 -0.14
C HIS A 41 15.08 -5.83 -0.35
N GLN A 42 15.50 -4.90 -1.21
CA GLN A 42 14.63 -3.78 -1.59
C GLN A 42 13.38 -4.27 -2.33
N GLY A 43 12.32 -3.50 -2.23
CA GLY A 43 11.09 -3.82 -2.92
C GLY A 43 9.98 -2.81 -2.70
N VAL A 44 8.80 -3.18 -3.15
CA VAL A 44 7.55 -2.44 -2.95
C VAL A 44 6.56 -3.31 -2.21
N TYR A 45 5.64 -2.68 -1.51
CA TYR A 45 4.62 -3.39 -0.75
C TYR A 45 3.31 -2.61 -0.69
N ALA A 46 2.25 -3.32 -0.34
CA ALA A 46 0.93 -2.74 -0.17
C ALA A 46 0.19 -3.40 0.99
N PHE A 47 -0.64 -2.61 1.65
CA PHE A 47 -1.64 -3.10 2.59
C PHE A 47 -3.01 -3.10 1.94
N SER A 48 -3.74 -4.19 2.08
CA SER A 48 -5.11 -4.29 1.59
C SER A 48 -6.06 -4.89 2.63
N ILE A 49 -7.34 -4.70 2.39
CA ILE A 49 -8.41 -5.45 3.03
C ILE A 49 -9.19 -6.19 1.95
N ASN A 50 -9.60 -7.42 2.25
CA ASN A 50 -10.39 -8.22 1.34
C ASN A 50 -11.79 -8.43 1.93
N VAL A 51 -12.80 -8.34 1.06
CA VAL A 51 -14.16 -8.71 1.42
C VAL A 51 -14.52 -9.98 0.67
N GLU A 52 -14.65 -11.07 1.42
CA GLU A 52 -14.97 -12.39 0.88
C GLU A 52 -16.10 -13.02 1.70
N HIS A 53 -17.06 -13.60 1.03
CA HIS A 53 -18.15 -14.32 1.68
C HIS A 53 -18.84 -15.29 0.71
N GLY A 54 -18.76 -16.58 0.98
CA GLY A 54 -19.40 -17.61 0.15
C GLY A 54 -19.03 -17.49 -1.33
N SER A 55 -20.02 -17.42 -2.20
CA SER A 55 -19.84 -17.24 -3.65
C SER A 55 -19.82 -15.77 -4.10
N LEU A 56 -19.82 -14.82 -3.16
CA LEU A 56 -19.65 -13.41 -3.49
C LEU A 56 -18.31 -13.19 -4.21
N PRO A 57 -18.26 -12.43 -5.31
CA PRO A 57 -17.00 -12.11 -5.94
C PRO A 57 -16.06 -11.45 -4.96
N SER A 58 -14.82 -11.94 -4.92
CA SER A 58 -13.78 -11.38 -4.06
C SER A 58 -13.51 -9.93 -4.43
N ASN A 59 -13.44 -9.07 -3.43
CA ASN A 59 -13.12 -7.66 -3.61
C ASN A 59 -12.01 -7.25 -2.66
N SER A 60 -10.98 -6.61 -3.20
CA SER A 60 -9.81 -6.18 -2.47
C SER A 60 -9.64 -4.65 -2.58
N TYR A 61 -9.38 -4.02 -1.45
CA TYR A 61 -9.17 -2.58 -1.36
C TYR A 61 -7.75 -2.30 -0.91
N ILE A 62 -6.95 -1.66 -1.77
CA ILE A 62 -5.59 -1.23 -1.43
C ILE A 62 -5.69 0.03 -0.55
N LEU A 63 -5.24 -0.09 0.68
CA LEU A 63 -5.27 1.00 1.65
C LEU A 63 -4.02 1.89 1.59
N TYR A 64 -2.86 1.28 1.35
CA TYR A 64 -1.58 1.96 1.38
C TYR A 64 -0.56 1.21 0.51
N VAL A 65 0.27 1.96 -0.18
CA VAL A 65 1.43 1.46 -0.95
C VAL A 65 2.69 2.12 -0.40
N GLY A 66 3.76 1.37 -0.33
CA GLY A 66 5.05 1.88 0.11
C GLY A 66 6.23 1.18 -0.57
N LYS A 67 7.41 1.67 -0.27
CA LYS A 67 8.68 1.11 -0.75
C LYS A 67 9.64 0.82 0.40
N ALA A 68 10.53 -0.12 0.18
CA ALA A 68 11.63 -0.45 1.06
C ALA A 68 12.92 -0.44 0.25
N GLY A 69 13.86 0.42 0.66
CA GLY A 69 15.10 0.63 -0.07
C GLY A 69 14.95 1.52 -1.29
N ASP A 70 16.06 2.04 -1.73
CA ASP A 70 16.20 2.85 -2.94
C ASP A 70 17.69 3.00 -3.22
N THR A 71 18.06 3.77 -4.25
CA THR A 71 19.46 4.11 -4.54
C THR A 71 20.17 4.81 -3.38
N THR A 72 19.42 5.48 -2.51
CA THR A 72 19.94 6.24 -1.36
C THR A 72 19.64 5.61 0.00
N SER A 73 18.94 4.47 0.05
CA SER A 73 18.53 3.82 1.29
C SER A 73 18.76 2.32 1.23
N ASN A 74 19.36 1.78 2.28
CA ASN A 74 19.60 0.33 2.44
C ASN A 74 18.46 -0.38 3.18
N ASN A 75 17.27 0.21 3.22
CA ASN A 75 16.11 -0.43 3.83
C ASN A 75 15.66 -1.65 3.02
N THR A 76 14.99 -2.59 3.66
CA THR A 76 14.52 -3.82 3.04
C THR A 76 13.05 -4.08 3.38
N ILE A 77 12.39 -4.94 2.62
CA ILE A 77 11.02 -5.38 2.90
C ILE A 77 10.91 -5.91 4.32
N LYS A 78 11.87 -6.74 4.75
CA LYS A 78 11.92 -7.31 6.11
C LYS A 78 12.02 -6.24 7.20
N LYS A 79 12.92 -5.27 7.04
CA LYS A 79 13.08 -4.17 7.99
C LYS A 79 11.85 -3.29 8.05
N ARG A 80 11.29 -2.97 6.89
CA ARG A 80 10.09 -2.13 6.78
C ARG A 80 8.87 -2.79 7.42
N TYR A 81 8.70 -4.08 7.23
CA TYR A 81 7.64 -4.85 7.87
C TYR A 81 7.75 -4.78 9.41
N ARG A 82 8.96 -4.93 9.95
CA ARG A 82 9.21 -4.79 11.40
C ARG A 82 8.85 -3.39 11.90
N ASP A 83 9.11 -2.35 11.11
CA ASP A 83 8.73 -0.98 11.46
C ASP A 83 7.20 -0.85 11.59
N TYR A 84 6.43 -1.50 10.74
CA TYR A 84 4.97 -1.50 10.83
C TYR A 84 4.47 -2.31 12.03
N ILE A 85 5.08 -3.43 12.35
CA ILE A 85 4.74 -4.18 13.56
C ILE A 85 4.94 -3.30 14.81
N ARG A 86 6.04 -2.56 14.86
CA ARG A 86 6.31 -1.60 15.93
C ARG A 86 5.32 -0.44 15.93
N GLU A 87 5.02 0.12 14.76
CA GLU A 87 4.09 1.25 14.61
C GLU A 87 2.67 0.90 15.10
N ALA A 88 2.24 -0.33 14.95
CA ALA A 88 0.96 -0.79 15.48
C ALA A 88 0.86 -0.65 17.00
N ARG A 89 1.99 -0.66 17.70
CA ARG A 89 2.06 -0.52 19.17
C ARG A 89 2.48 0.88 19.62
N VAL A 90 3.42 1.49 18.91
CA VAL A 90 4.04 2.78 19.28
C VAL A 90 3.69 3.81 18.21
N GLN A 91 2.88 4.78 18.57
CA GLN A 91 2.42 5.80 17.64
C GLN A 91 3.53 6.81 17.34
N SER A 92 4.24 6.64 16.23
CA SER A 92 5.17 7.62 15.67
C SER A 92 4.65 8.26 14.39
N ARG A 93 3.79 7.55 13.67
CA ARG A 93 3.12 8.00 12.43
C ARG A 93 1.61 7.86 12.62
N PRO A 94 0.92 8.91 13.10
CA PRO A 94 -0.48 8.82 13.56
C PRO A 94 -1.45 8.21 12.54
N LYS A 95 -1.29 8.56 11.26
CA LYS A 95 -2.16 8.08 10.20
C LYS A 95 -1.98 6.58 9.94
N ILE A 96 -0.73 6.12 9.89
CA ILE A 96 -0.41 4.70 9.69
C ILE A 96 -0.79 3.90 10.92
N HIS A 97 -0.48 4.39 12.11
CA HIS A 97 -0.90 3.76 13.37
C HIS A 97 -2.42 3.54 13.41
N ARG A 98 -3.19 4.53 13.01
CA ARG A 98 -4.66 4.43 12.94
C ARG A 98 -5.11 3.40 11.92
N MET A 99 -4.49 3.35 10.73
CA MET A 99 -4.77 2.33 9.72
C MET A 99 -4.55 0.93 10.28
N LEU A 100 -3.38 0.69 10.88
CA LEU A 100 -3.01 -0.63 11.40
C LEU A 100 -3.94 -1.10 12.53
N ASN A 101 -4.42 -0.19 13.36
CA ASN A 101 -5.29 -0.53 14.48
C ASN A 101 -6.77 -0.61 14.09
N LEU A 102 -7.25 0.28 13.22
CA LEU A 102 -8.64 0.27 12.77
C LEU A 102 -8.97 -1.01 12.00
N TRP A 103 -8.03 -1.49 11.19
CA TRP A 103 -8.21 -2.67 10.35
C TRP A 103 -7.51 -3.91 10.91
N ALA A 104 -7.15 -3.88 12.20
CA ALA A 104 -6.48 -5.02 12.84
C ALA A 104 -7.25 -6.32 12.64
N GLY A 105 -6.53 -7.38 12.27
CA GLY A 105 -7.12 -8.69 11.96
C GLY A 105 -7.68 -8.84 10.53
N HIS A 106 -7.74 -7.74 9.77
CA HIS A 106 -8.28 -7.75 8.40
C HIS A 106 -7.23 -7.37 7.34
N LEU A 107 -6.03 -6.98 7.77
CA LEU A 107 -4.98 -6.51 6.86
C LEU A 107 -4.24 -7.66 6.20
N THR A 108 -4.09 -7.54 4.89
CA THR A 108 -3.21 -8.36 4.07
C THR A 108 -2.02 -7.52 3.64
N TYR A 109 -0.83 -8.09 3.71
CA TYR A 109 0.41 -7.46 3.30
C TYR A 109 0.92 -8.12 2.02
N HIS A 110 1.07 -7.32 0.98
CA HIS A 110 1.60 -7.76 -0.31
C HIS A 110 2.99 -7.16 -0.50
N TYR A 111 3.91 -7.93 -1.04
CA TYR A 111 5.26 -7.43 -1.31
C TYR A 111 5.85 -8.06 -2.55
N ALA A 112 6.74 -7.33 -3.18
CA ALA A 112 7.51 -7.79 -4.32
C ALA A 112 8.94 -7.26 -4.24
N GLU A 113 9.91 -8.14 -4.45
CA GLU A 113 11.31 -7.72 -4.57
C GLU A 113 11.50 -6.95 -5.87
N VAL A 114 12.30 -5.89 -5.79
CA VAL A 114 12.68 -5.08 -6.95
C VAL A 114 14.18 -5.26 -7.19
N PRO A 115 14.61 -5.60 -8.41
CA PRO A 115 16.02 -5.78 -8.71
C PRO A 115 16.86 -4.56 -8.37
N ASN A 116 18.09 -4.79 -7.93
CA ASN A 116 19.04 -3.72 -7.70
C ASN A 116 19.24 -2.90 -8.97
N GLY A 117 19.32 -1.58 -8.83
CA GLY A 117 19.44 -0.66 -9.95
C GLY A 117 18.11 -0.24 -10.57
N VAL A 118 17.00 -0.88 -10.21
CA VAL A 118 15.65 -0.44 -10.57
C VAL A 118 15.09 0.44 -9.48
N SER A 119 14.47 1.55 -9.84
CA SER A 119 13.92 2.51 -8.89
C SER A 119 12.65 1.97 -8.23
N THR A 120 12.72 1.70 -6.94
CA THR A 120 11.53 1.36 -6.14
C THR A 120 10.57 2.55 -6.04
N GLY A 121 11.12 3.78 -6.04
CA GLY A 121 10.32 5.00 -6.00
C GLY A 121 9.43 5.18 -7.22
N ASP A 122 9.94 4.87 -8.41
CA ASP A 122 9.16 4.95 -9.65
C ASP A 122 8.01 3.93 -9.65
N ILE A 123 8.25 2.74 -9.15
CA ILE A 123 7.22 1.70 -9.04
C ILE A 123 6.16 2.08 -7.99
N GLU A 124 6.59 2.61 -6.85
CA GLU A 124 5.67 3.11 -5.82
C GLU A 124 4.77 4.21 -6.38
N GLU A 125 5.32 5.16 -7.14
CA GLU A 125 4.55 6.23 -7.78
C GLU A 125 3.55 5.68 -8.79
N GLN A 126 3.93 4.70 -9.61
CA GLN A 126 3.03 4.02 -10.53
C GLN A 126 1.88 3.33 -9.79
N LEU A 127 2.17 2.61 -8.73
CA LEU A 127 1.17 1.91 -7.91
C LEU A 127 0.22 2.90 -7.21
N THR A 128 0.73 4.00 -6.67
CA THR A 128 -0.11 5.03 -6.04
C THR A 128 -1.02 5.71 -7.04
N THR A 129 -0.56 5.90 -8.27
CA THR A 129 -1.38 6.46 -9.35
C THR A 129 -2.50 5.51 -9.75
N ILE A 130 -2.21 4.22 -9.90
CA ILE A 130 -3.18 3.21 -10.31
C ILE A 130 -4.28 3.04 -9.26
N PHE A 131 -3.90 2.89 -7.99
CA PHE A 131 -4.82 2.51 -6.92
C PHE A 131 -5.38 3.68 -6.13
N ILE A 132 -4.75 4.84 -6.17
CA ILE A 132 -5.12 6.03 -5.39
C ILE A 132 -5.42 5.64 -3.93
N PRO A 133 -4.45 5.05 -3.19
CA PRO A 133 -4.72 4.49 -1.88
C PRO A 133 -5.07 5.60 -0.86
N PRO A 134 -6.11 5.41 -0.03
CA PRO A 134 -6.60 6.48 0.85
C PRO A 134 -5.60 6.93 1.93
N TYR A 135 -4.59 6.11 2.24
CA TYR A 135 -3.56 6.45 3.23
C TYR A 135 -2.27 7.03 2.63
N ASN A 136 -2.16 7.16 1.29
CA ASN A 136 -1.05 7.78 0.58
C ASN A 136 -1.36 9.23 0.19
N THR A 137 -1.63 10.12 1.13
CA THR A 137 -2.12 11.46 0.80
C THR A 137 -1.07 12.45 0.33
N ASN A 138 0.22 12.20 0.57
CA ASN A 138 1.29 13.15 0.25
C ASN A 138 2.00 12.84 -1.07
N ASP A 139 1.81 11.65 -1.64
CA ASP A 139 2.58 11.14 -2.77
C ASP A 139 1.80 11.20 -4.10
N PHE A 140 0.63 11.83 -4.09
CA PHE A 140 -0.21 11.91 -5.30
C PHE A 140 0.28 12.99 -6.27
N LEU A 141 0.23 12.67 -7.56
CA LEU A 141 0.34 13.65 -8.63
C LEU A 141 -0.72 14.74 -8.45
N VAL A 142 -0.42 15.96 -8.93
CA VAL A 142 -1.34 17.10 -8.81
C VAL A 142 -2.73 16.77 -9.38
N GLU A 143 -2.78 16.09 -10.50
CA GLU A 143 -4.02 15.63 -11.15
C GLU A 143 -4.88 14.75 -10.24
N VAL A 144 -4.25 13.82 -9.51
CA VAL A 144 -4.94 12.95 -8.56
C VAL A 144 -5.43 13.74 -7.35
N ARG A 145 -4.65 14.70 -6.88
CA ARG A 145 -5.06 15.60 -5.78
C ARG A 145 -6.32 16.40 -6.14
N ASP A 146 -6.38 16.90 -7.37
CA ASP A 146 -7.53 17.64 -7.85
C ASP A 146 -8.76 16.75 -7.98
N LEU A 147 -8.58 15.52 -8.43
CA LEU A 147 -9.63 14.50 -8.49
C LEU A 147 -10.18 14.17 -7.10
N LEU A 148 -9.32 14.02 -6.10
CA LEU A 148 -9.69 13.75 -4.71
C LEU A 148 -10.44 14.93 -4.10
N LYS A 149 -10.04 16.17 -4.39
CA LYS A 149 -10.76 17.38 -3.97
C LYS A 149 -12.15 17.43 -4.58
N GLY A 150 -12.29 17.11 -5.85
CA GLY A 150 -13.59 17.04 -6.53
C GLY A 150 -14.52 15.98 -5.91
N ALA A 151 -13.99 14.80 -5.58
CA ALA A 151 -14.74 13.74 -4.92
C ALA A 151 -15.20 14.11 -3.50
N SER A 152 -14.45 14.96 -2.78
CA SER A 152 -14.81 15.41 -1.43
C SER A 152 -15.95 16.43 -1.41
N ILE A 153 -16.28 17.04 -2.54
CA ILE A 153 -17.35 18.01 -2.67
C ILE A 153 -18.70 17.34 -2.96
N LEU A 154 -18.63 16.11 -3.45
CA LEU A 154 -19.83 15.30 -3.73
C LEU A 154 -20.24 14.49 -2.50
#